data_7a34969553712632c0f3c0676830b095
#
_entry.id   7a34969553712632c0f3c0676830b095
#
_cell.length_a   1.000
_cell.length_b   1.000
_cell.length_c   1.000
_cell.angle_alpha   90.00
_cell.angle_beta   90.00
_cell.angle_gamma   90.00
#
_symmetry.space_group_name_H-M   'P 1'
#
loop_
_entity.id
_entity.type
_entity.pdbx_description
1 polymer ?
#
loop_
_entity_poly.entity_id
_entity_poly.type
_entity_poly.pdbx_seq_one_letter_code
_entity_poly.pdbx_strand_id
1 'polypeptide(L)'
;MKEMFKRIKNISIVSLVLLSFGVCFSACHKTDKPIVLDTEVIGFDDFGNALLKLTPKEMADAGFELGDVLQMASSDTVFSLPYYDGYYCVFGGIQVVSYNGYPNVMIASSFSPVPDNLGIVVGAKLSFSMFEKGGAIDIQQAMGVSYSNDIADYQNDAVRFANAREAKFGRIAEGRLFRTASPFDDLNNRAFYVSSFLQEKGVGCVLDLADDEESLQSLVDGMPEYSRWLYESGCVVSCMINANYRSDETNAKMLNGMVEMCEKPGPYVVHCLEGKDRTGYACAVLEAICGASYAEIVDDYMLTYENYYNYNQYNNPTFYNIIVSLRLNDALMYYCGIDDESLLPTIDLEASIRRFMLENGLTEAEIDQLQHVLCD
;
A
#
# COMPACT_ATOMS: atom_id res chain seq x y z
N MET A 1 14.41 9.27 -15.48
CA MET A 1 13.27 8.53 -14.97
C MET A 1 13.22 7.10 -15.49
N LYS A 2 13.06 6.84 -16.80
CA LYS A 2 13.02 5.47 -17.35
C LYS A 2 14.21 4.57 -16.96
N GLU A 3 15.41 5.11 -16.82
CA GLU A 3 16.58 4.35 -16.38
C GLU A 3 16.60 4.04 -14.88
N MET A 4 16.06 4.92 -14.05
CA MET A 4 15.97 4.72 -12.60
C MET A 4 14.99 3.59 -12.26
N PHE A 5 13.80 3.61 -12.87
CA PHE A 5 12.80 2.54 -12.71
C PHE A 5 13.24 1.20 -13.33
N LYS A 6 13.99 1.23 -14.42
CA LYS A 6 14.59 0.02 -15.01
C LYS A 6 15.61 -0.63 -14.09
N ARG A 7 16.33 0.18 -13.28
CA ARG A 7 17.25 -0.34 -12.24
C ARG A 7 16.52 -1.00 -11.07
N ILE A 8 15.36 -0.45 -10.65
CA ILE A 8 14.57 -0.99 -9.54
C ILE A 8 13.86 -2.30 -9.92
N LYS A 9 13.33 -2.40 -11.16
CA LYS A 9 12.69 -3.63 -11.67
C LYS A 9 13.67 -4.77 -11.97
N ASN A 10 14.96 -4.49 -12.24
CA ASN A 10 15.98 -5.50 -12.54
C ASN A 10 16.72 -6.04 -11.30
N ILE A 11 16.25 -5.76 -10.08
CA ILE A 11 16.75 -6.41 -8.84
C ILE A 11 16.14 -7.82 -8.66
N SER A 12 15.39 -8.31 -9.62
CA SER A 12 14.96 -9.72 -9.69
C SER A 12 15.94 -10.51 -10.52
N ILE A 13 16.78 -11.32 -9.83
CA ILE A 13 17.56 -12.45 -10.36
C ILE A 13 18.36 -12.16 -11.63
N VAL A 14 19.59 -11.65 -11.52
CA VAL A 14 20.59 -11.72 -12.60
C VAL A 14 21.85 -12.41 -12.09
N SER A 15 22.10 -13.60 -12.63
CA SER A 15 23.38 -14.31 -12.53
C SER A 15 24.48 -13.52 -13.25
N LEU A 16 25.53 -13.15 -12.53
CA LEU A 16 26.61 -12.30 -12.99
C LEU A 16 27.68 -13.10 -13.73
N VAL A 17 27.98 -12.73 -14.98
CA VAL A 17 29.20 -13.10 -15.68
C VAL A 17 30.25 -12.01 -15.44
N LEU A 18 31.37 -12.39 -14.85
CA LEU A 18 32.54 -11.54 -14.62
C LEU A 18 33.24 -11.17 -15.94
N LEU A 19 33.40 -9.89 -16.23
CA LEU A 19 34.37 -9.38 -17.17
C LEU A 19 35.17 -8.26 -16.54
N SER A 20 36.46 -8.52 -16.32
CA SER A 20 37.45 -7.62 -15.81
C SER A 20 37.92 -6.61 -16.89
N PHE A 21 37.82 -5.32 -16.60
CA PHE A 21 38.67 -4.30 -17.26
C PHE A 21 39.31 -3.43 -16.19
N GLY A 22 40.66 -3.54 -16.12
CA GLY A 22 41.47 -2.69 -15.29
C GLY A 22 41.67 -1.33 -15.94
N VAL A 23 41.40 -0.28 -15.16
CA VAL A 23 42.02 1.06 -15.38
C VAL A 23 42.59 1.54 -14.06
N CYS A 24 43.91 1.65 -14.01
CA CYS A 24 44.60 2.24 -12.88
C CYS A 24 44.38 3.75 -12.83
N PHE A 25 43.72 4.23 -11.78
CA PHE A 25 43.91 5.60 -11.29
C PHE A 25 44.49 5.53 -9.88
N SER A 26 45.78 5.96 -9.80
CA SER A 26 46.48 6.07 -8.54
C SER A 26 46.04 7.37 -7.86
N ALA A 27 45.14 7.27 -6.91
CA ALA A 27 44.92 8.29 -5.89
C ALA A 27 45.02 7.60 -4.53
N CYS A 28 45.97 8.08 -3.73
CA CYS A 28 46.25 7.59 -2.39
C CYS A 28 45.05 7.85 -1.47
N HIS A 29 44.12 6.88 -1.37
CA HIS A 29 43.14 6.83 -0.31
C HIS A 29 43.46 5.63 0.58
N LYS A 30 43.50 5.85 1.88
CA LYS A 30 43.48 4.77 2.86
C LYS A 30 42.32 3.88 2.49
N THR A 31 42.59 2.66 2.07
CA THR A 31 41.58 1.64 1.84
C THR A 31 41.11 1.16 3.21
N ASP A 32 40.11 1.86 3.78
CA ASP A 32 39.34 1.27 4.85
C ASP A 32 38.71 0.01 4.25
N LYS A 33 38.94 -1.13 4.88
CA LYS A 33 38.27 -2.38 4.44
C LYS A 33 36.77 -2.14 4.42
N PRO A 34 36.06 -2.62 3.38
CA PRO A 34 34.60 -2.51 3.38
C PRO A 34 34.07 -3.14 4.66
N ILE A 35 33.21 -2.41 5.35
CA ILE A 35 32.55 -2.89 6.57
C ILE A 35 31.65 -4.07 6.17
N VAL A 36 31.90 -5.22 6.79
CA VAL A 36 31.06 -6.42 6.63
C VAL A 36 30.48 -6.75 7.99
N LEU A 37 29.17 -6.87 8.05
CA LEU A 37 28.43 -7.20 9.26
C LEU A 37 27.87 -8.60 9.15
N ASP A 38 28.44 -9.52 9.92
CA ASP A 38 28.02 -10.92 9.94
C ASP A 38 26.82 -11.11 10.90
N THR A 39 25.89 -11.98 10.50
CA THR A 39 24.70 -12.31 11.30
C THR A 39 24.25 -13.75 11.07
N GLU A 40 23.18 -14.12 11.75
CA GLU A 40 22.53 -15.43 11.69
C GLU A 40 21.02 -15.28 11.70
N VAL A 41 20.30 -16.09 10.92
CA VAL A 41 18.84 -16.22 11.02
C VAL A 41 18.48 -16.97 12.29
N ILE A 42 17.76 -16.32 13.21
CA ILE A 42 17.40 -16.89 14.52
C ILE A 42 15.98 -17.44 14.59
N GLY A 43 15.13 -17.14 13.58
CA GLY A 43 13.75 -17.58 13.51
C GLY A 43 12.99 -16.90 12.39
N PHE A 44 11.69 -17.16 12.36
CA PHE A 44 10.72 -16.47 11.49
C PHE A 44 9.58 -15.95 12.35
N ASP A 45 8.99 -14.84 11.96
CA ASP A 45 7.73 -14.36 12.55
C ASP A 45 6.51 -15.06 11.92
N ASP A 46 5.32 -14.72 12.41
CA ASP A 46 4.05 -15.29 11.93
C ASP A 46 3.73 -14.93 10.47
N PHE A 47 4.41 -13.93 9.90
CA PHE A 47 4.27 -13.49 8.51
C PHE A 47 5.32 -14.13 7.58
N GLY A 48 6.23 -14.94 8.13
CA GLY A 48 7.30 -15.57 7.37
C GLY A 48 8.50 -14.65 7.10
N ASN A 49 8.66 -13.56 7.85
CA ASN A 49 9.87 -12.73 7.81
C ASN A 49 10.99 -13.37 8.60
N ALA A 50 12.20 -13.37 8.07
CA ALA A 50 13.37 -13.96 8.73
C ALA A 50 13.96 -12.99 9.75
N LEU A 51 13.94 -13.35 11.03
CA LEU A 51 14.52 -12.59 12.13
C LEU A 51 16.03 -12.84 12.19
N LEU A 52 16.80 -11.76 12.26
CA LEU A 52 18.26 -11.80 12.31
C LEU A 52 18.78 -11.60 13.72
N LYS A 53 19.92 -12.23 14.03
CA LYS A 53 20.69 -11.94 15.24
C LYS A 53 21.46 -10.64 15.05
N LEU A 54 20.75 -9.56 14.81
CA LEU A 54 21.26 -8.24 14.49
C LEU A 54 20.24 -7.20 14.91
N THR A 55 20.71 -6.16 15.56
CA THR A 55 19.86 -5.06 16.03
C THR A 55 19.96 -3.83 15.10
N PRO A 56 18.94 -2.96 15.07
CA PRO A 56 19.02 -1.68 14.35
C PRO A 56 20.22 -0.83 14.79
N LYS A 57 20.61 -0.91 16.08
CA LYS A 57 21.76 -0.19 16.60
C LYS A 57 23.07 -0.70 15.98
N GLU A 58 23.26 -2.01 15.87
CA GLU A 58 24.46 -2.59 15.24
C GLU A 58 24.56 -2.23 13.76
N MET A 59 23.41 -2.13 13.04
CA MET A 59 23.39 -1.60 11.68
C MET A 59 23.91 -0.17 11.63
N ALA A 60 23.38 0.70 12.49
CA ALA A 60 23.78 2.10 12.56
C ALA A 60 25.25 2.27 12.97
N ASP A 61 25.73 1.51 13.97
CA ASP A 61 27.13 1.51 14.41
C ASP A 61 28.11 1.07 13.29
N ALA A 62 27.64 0.20 12.39
CA ALA A 62 28.37 -0.22 11.19
C ALA A 62 28.26 0.78 10.03
N GLY A 63 27.53 1.88 10.20
CA GLY A 63 27.38 2.94 9.19
C GLY A 63 26.32 2.66 8.12
N PHE A 64 25.45 1.68 8.32
CA PHE A 64 24.27 1.47 7.48
C PHE A 64 23.13 2.36 7.94
N GLU A 65 22.47 3.01 6.99
CA GLU A 65 21.34 3.92 7.22
C GLU A 65 20.12 3.48 6.42
N LEU A 66 18.94 3.85 6.90
CA LEU A 66 17.69 3.61 6.17
C LEU A 66 17.76 4.29 4.79
N GLY A 67 17.33 3.57 3.75
CA GLY A 67 17.47 4.02 2.36
C GLY A 67 18.78 3.60 1.68
N ASP A 68 19.71 2.93 2.38
CA ASP A 68 20.85 2.27 1.73
C ASP A 68 20.40 1.03 0.96
N VAL A 69 21.16 0.65 -0.06
CA VAL A 69 21.08 -0.68 -0.66
C VAL A 69 22.25 -1.51 -0.15
N LEU A 70 21.93 -2.65 0.44
CA LEU A 70 22.90 -3.55 1.05
C LEU A 70 23.13 -4.76 0.15
N GLN A 71 24.36 -5.22 0.08
CA GLN A 71 24.68 -6.53 -0.46
C GLN A 71 24.58 -7.55 0.67
N MET A 72 23.61 -8.47 0.58
CA MET A 72 23.50 -9.62 1.45
C MET A 72 24.16 -10.83 0.78
N ALA A 73 25.08 -11.48 1.48
CA ALA A 73 25.67 -12.74 1.04
C ALA A 73 25.35 -13.88 2.01
N SER A 74 24.99 -15.04 1.44
CA SER A 74 24.92 -16.35 2.12
C SER A 74 26.02 -17.26 1.56
N SER A 75 26.02 -18.56 1.91
CA SER A 75 27.01 -19.52 1.43
C SER A 75 27.09 -19.59 -0.10
N ASP A 76 25.95 -19.48 -0.79
CA ASP A 76 25.82 -19.80 -2.21
C ASP A 76 25.21 -18.68 -3.04
N THR A 77 24.72 -17.60 -2.42
CA THR A 77 23.97 -16.54 -3.10
C THR A 77 24.32 -15.16 -2.59
N VAL A 78 24.22 -14.16 -3.48
CA VAL A 78 24.42 -12.76 -3.19
C VAL A 78 23.26 -11.96 -3.75
N PHE A 79 22.63 -11.12 -2.91
CA PHE A 79 21.51 -10.27 -3.28
C PHE A 79 21.80 -8.82 -2.93
N SER A 80 21.26 -7.89 -3.69
CA SER A 80 21.21 -6.48 -3.31
C SER A 80 19.82 -6.16 -2.81
N LEU A 81 19.69 -5.75 -1.55
CA LEU A 81 18.43 -5.51 -0.86
C LEU A 81 18.39 -4.08 -0.31
N PRO A 82 17.28 -3.34 -0.50
CA PRO A 82 17.11 -2.05 0.15
C PRO A 82 16.89 -2.24 1.65
N TYR A 83 17.33 -1.26 2.44
CA TYR A 83 17.19 -1.22 3.89
C TYR A 83 16.21 -0.14 4.32
N TYR A 84 15.09 -0.53 4.95
CA TYR A 84 13.97 0.34 5.28
C TYR A 84 13.53 0.19 6.76
N ASP A 85 12.68 1.11 7.22
CA ASP A 85 11.95 1.00 8.49
C ASP A 85 10.52 0.43 8.33
N GLY A 86 10.15 0.02 7.13
CA GLY A 86 8.82 -0.52 6.80
C GLY A 86 8.85 -1.41 5.55
N TYR A 87 7.66 -1.83 5.11
CA TYR A 87 7.47 -2.70 3.95
C TYR A 87 7.18 -1.84 2.70
N TYR A 88 8.23 -1.43 1.97
CA TYR A 88 8.13 -0.43 0.90
C TYR A 88 8.29 -0.99 -0.51
N CYS A 89 8.74 -2.23 -0.65
CA CYS A 89 8.79 -2.89 -1.96
C CYS A 89 7.39 -3.22 -2.50
N VAL A 90 7.29 -3.44 -3.80
CA VAL A 90 6.13 -4.03 -4.47
C VAL A 90 5.88 -5.45 -3.95
N PHE A 91 4.74 -6.04 -4.29
CA PHE A 91 4.40 -7.41 -3.90
C PHE A 91 5.52 -8.42 -4.21
N GLY A 92 5.89 -9.23 -3.21
CA GLY A 92 6.97 -10.22 -3.32
C GLY A 92 8.38 -9.63 -3.34
N GLY A 93 8.53 -8.30 -3.29
CA GLY A 93 9.81 -7.63 -3.21
C GLY A 93 10.49 -7.84 -1.85
N ILE A 94 11.77 -8.23 -1.88
CA ILE A 94 12.54 -8.56 -0.67
C ILE A 94 13.34 -7.35 -0.22
N GLN A 95 13.40 -7.15 1.09
CA GLN A 95 14.03 -6.00 1.73
C GLN A 95 14.60 -6.35 3.10
N VAL A 96 15.55 -5.57 3.57
CA VAL A 96 16.01 -5.56 4.96
C VAL A 96 15.16 -4.55 5.72
N VAL A 97 14.67 -4.90 6.90
CA VAL A 97 13.75 -4.05 7.67
C VAL A 97 14.21 -3.87 9.11
N SER A 98 14.28 -2.62 9.57
CA SER A 98 14.34 -2.24 10.99
C SER A 98 13.01 -1.65 11.41
N TYR A 99 12.03 -2.49 11.67
CA TYR A 99 10.68 -2.03 12.02
C TYR A 99 10.64 -1.48 13.45
N ASN A 100 9.97 -0.34 13.64
CA ASN A 100 9.89 0.28 14.96
C ASN A 100 9.21 -0.63 15.99
N GLY A 101 9.80 -0.74 17.17
CA GLY A 101 9.33 -1.62 18.23
C GLY A 101 9.83 -3.06 18.17
N TYR A 102 10.50 -3.47 17.10
CA TYR A 102 11.13 -4.79 17.00
C TYR A 102 12.59 -4.71 17.40
N PRO A 103 13.08 -5.65 18.24
CA PRO A 103 14.46 -5.63 18.73
C PRO A 103 15.47 -6.05 17.64
N ASN A 104 15.02 -6.81 16.65
CA ASN A 104 15.87 -7.40 15.63
C ASN A 104 15.58 -6.82 14.24
N VAL A 105 16.63 -6.75 13.42
CA VAL A 105 16.51 -6.54 11.97
C VAL A 105 15.93 -7.80 11.33
N MET A 106 15.13 -7.62 10.29
CA MET A 106 14.48 -8.70 9.55
C MET A 106 14.87 -8.68 8.08
N ILE A 107 14.86 -9.84 7.43
CA ILE A 107 14.67 -9.93 5.98
C ILE A 107 13.20 -10.21 5.77
N ALA A 108 12.55 -9.37 4.99
CA ALA A 108 11.12 -9.42 4.79
C ALA A 108 10.76 -9.42 3.30
N SER A 109 9.61 -9.98 2.98
CA SER A 109 9.00 -9.88 1.66
C SER A 109 7.66 -9.15 1.79
N SER A 110 7.36 -8.21 0.88
CA SER A 110 6.11 -7.48 0.91
C SER A 110 4.94 -8.41 0.54
N PHE A 111 3.96 -8.54 1.44
CA PHE A 111 2.74 -9.35 1.28
C PHE A 111 2.93 -10.85 1.02
N SER A 112 4.11 -11.39 1.23
CA SER A 112 4.40 -12.82 1.09
C SER A 112 5.49 -13.26 2.05
N PRO A 113 5.57 -14.54 2.42
CA PRO A 113 6.73 -15.07 3.14
C PRO A 113 8.02 -14.89 2.32
N VAL A 114 9.15 -14.80 3.01
CA VAL A 114 10.46 -14.81 2.34
C VAL A 114 10.61 -16.14 1.57
N PRO A 115 10.95 -16.09 0.26
CA PRO A 115 11.01 -17.30 -0.57
C PRO A 115 12.04 -18.32 -0.08
N ASP A 116 11.66 -19.60 -0.01
CA ASP A 116 12.50 -20.70 0.44
C ASP A 116 13.77 -20.89 -0.40
N ASN A 117 13.72 -20.56 -1.69
CA ASN A 117 14.85 -20.70 -2.63
C ASN A 117 15.99 -19.71 -2.40
N LEU A 118 15.84 -18.76 -1.46
CA LEU A 118 16.91 -17.83 -1.10
C LEU A 118 17.94 -18.43 -0.13
N GLY A 119 17.71 -19.65 0.36
CA GLY A 119 18.58 -20.29 1.37
C GLY A 119 18.56 -19.60 2.73
N ILE A 120 17.52 -18.79 3.00
CA ILE A 120 17.31 -18.11 4.28
C ILE A 120 16.52 -19.07 5.19
N VAL A 121 17.26 -19.83 5.97
CA VAL A 121 16.70 -20.80 6.92
C VAL A 121 17.25 -20.54 8.32
N VAL A 122 16.58 -21.01 9.37
CA VAL A 122 17.08 -20.88 10.75
C VAL A 122 18.49 -21.46 10.87
N GLY A 123 19.39 -20.68 11.42
CA GLY A 123 20.81 -21.01 11.55
C GLY A 123 21.68 -20.63 10.34
N ALA A 124 21.08 -20.14 9.23
CA ALA A 124 21.86 -19.66 8.09
C ALA A 124 22.75 -18.48 8.49
N LYS A 125 24.01 -18.51 8.06
CA LYS A 125 24.98 -17.41 8.25
C LYS A 125 24.88 -16.47 7.06
N LEU A 126 24.69 -15.20 7.37
CA LEU A 126 24.56 -14.13 6.40
C LEU A 126 25.59 -13.05 6.71
N SER A 127 25.97 -12.29 5.68
CA SER A 127 26.77 -11.08 5.87
C SER A 127 26.19 -9.94 5.05
N PHE A 128 26.27 -8.73 5.60
CA PHE A 128 25.86 -7.50 4.93
C PHE A 128 27.08 -6.60 4.66
N SER A 129 27.13 -6.05 3.48
CA SER A 129 28.06 -4.98 3.12
C SER A 129 27.35 -3.89 2.34
N MET A 130 27.94 -2.69 2.24
CA MET A 130 27.36 -1.60 1.45
C MET A 130 27.43 -1.93 -0.04
N PHE A 131 26.29 -1.89 -0.73
CA PHE A 131 26.21 -1.94 -2.18
C PHE A 131 26.12 -0.53 -2.76
N GLU A 132 25.15 0.28 -2.28
CA GLU A 132 24.97 1.66 -2.72
C GLU A 132 24.45 2.51 -1.56
N LYS A 133 25.24 3.51 -1.14
CA LYS A 133 24.82 4.43 -0.08
C LYS A 133 23.70 5.33 -0.56
N GLY A 134 22.57 5.32 0.17
CA GLY A 134 21.38 6.11 -0.18
C GLY A 134 20.70 5.69 -1.48
N GLY A 135 21.02 4.51 -2.06
CA GLY A 135 20.47 4.07 -3.35
C GLY A 135 18.95 3.87 -3.38
N ALA A 136 18.32 3.79 -2.20
CA ALA A 136 16.86 3.67 -2.04
C ALA A 136 16.26 4.77 -1.13
N ILE A 137 16.99 5.86 -0.91
CA ILE A 137 16.60 6.93 0.03
C ILE A 137 15.30 7.62 -0.37
N ASP A 138 15.04 7.80 -1.67
CA ASP A 138 13.81 8.45 -2.15
C ASP A 138 12.58 7.61 -1.80
N ILE A 139 12.68 6.27 -1.88
CA ILE A 139 11.60 5.36 -1.48
C ILE A 139 11.40 5.40 0.03
N GLN A 140 12.49 5.33 0.81
CA GLN A 140 12.43 5.46 2.26
C GLN A 140 11.74 6.74 2.68
N GLN A 141 12.08 7.87 2.07
CA GLN A 141 11.50 9.17 2.40
C GLN A 141 10.05 9.32 1.92
N ALA A 142 9.71 8.76 0.75
CA ALA A 142 8.35 8.83 0.23
C ALA A 142 7.36 7.97 1.03
N MET A 143 7.83 6.82 1.53
CA MET A 143 6.98 5.80 2.16
C MET A 143 7.04 5.83 3.68
N GLY A 144 8.17 6.26 4.27
CA GLY A 144 8.40 6.34 5.71
C GLY A 144 7.81 7.59 6.38
N VAL A 145 6.74 8.15 5.81
CA VAL A 145 6.08 9.35 6.32
C VAL A 145 4.98 9.01 7.33
N SER A 146 4.77 9.93 8.27
CA SER A 146 3.65 9.90 9.20
C SER A 146 2.75 11.11 8.99
N TYR A 147 1.49 10.99 9.37
CA TYR A 147 0.53 12.08 9.39
C TYR A 147 0.11 12.41 10.82
N SER A 148 -0.39 13.61 11.03
CA SER A 148 -0.89 14.04 12.34
C SER A 148 -2.31 13.54 12.60
N ASN A 149 -2.62 13.26 13.87
CA ASN A 149 -3.97 13.01 14.37
C ASN A 149 -4.56 14.22 15.08
N ASP A 150 -3.99 15.42 14.89
CA ASP A 150 -4.51 16.69 15.37
C ASP A 150 -5.07 17.51 14.19
N ILE A 151 -6.35 17.85 14.25
CA ILE A 151 -7.02 18.65 13.21
C ILE A 151 -6.38 20.03 13.02
N ALA A 152 -5.72 20.58 14.05
CA ALA A 152 -5.05 21.87 13.94
C ALA A 152 -3.94 21.86 12.87
N ASP A 153 -3.26 20.72 12.68
CA ASP A 153 -2.24 20.55 11.64
C ASP A 153 -2.83 20.55 10.21
N TYR A 154 -4.14 20.38 10.11
CA TYR A 154 -4.93 20.47 8.87
C TYR A 154 -5.65 21.83 8.73
N GLN A 155 -5.19 22.86 9.46
CA GLN A 155 -5.81 24.19 9.46
C GLN A 155 -7.30 24.17 9.90
N ASN A 156 -7.69 23.19 10.70
CA ASN A 156 -9.06 22.90 11.13
C ASN A 156 -10.01 22.58 9.95
N ASP A 157 -9.49 22.12 8.83
CA ASP A 157 -10.28 21.61 7.71
C ASP A 157 -10.75 20.18 8.03
N ALA A 158 -12.00 20.05 8.46
CA ALA A 158 -12.62 18.79 8.86
C ALA A 158 -12.69 17.77 7.73
N VAL A 159 -12.93 18.21 6.49
CA VAL A 159 -13.06 17.36 5.31
C VAL A 159 -11.70 16.77 4.94
N ARG A 160 -10.67 17.61 4.92
CA ARG A 160 -9.30 17.18 4.68
C ARG A 160 -8.81 16.24 5.79
N PHE A 161 -9.09 16.58 7.07
CA PHE A 161 -8.70 15.76 8.22
C PHE A 161 -9.37 14.38 8.17
N ALA A 162 -10.65 14.32 7.85
CA ALA A 162 -11.42 13.09 7.68
C ALA A 162 -11.04 12.28 6.42
N ASN A 163 -10.17 12.81 5.56
CA ASN A 163 -9.89 12.28 4.22
C ASN A 163 -11.18 12.04 3.41
N ALA A 164 -12.19 12.87 3.66
CA ALA A 164 -13.54 12.71 3.13
C ALA A 164 -13.68 13.40 1.77
N ARG A 165 -14.26 12.71 0.81
CA ARG A 165 -14.54 13.26 -0.51
C ARG A 165 -15.50 12.40 -1.31
N GLU A 166 -16.02 12.98 -2.35
CA GLU A 166 -16.78 12.29 -3.39
C GLU A 166 -15.84 11.56 -4.34
N ALA A 167 -16.12 10.28 -4.60
CA ALA A 167 -15.48 9.48 -5.65
C ALA A 167 -16.38 9.57 -6.91
N LYS A 168 -16.12 10.55 -7.78
CA LYS A 168 -17.02 10.98 -8.87
C LYS A 168 -16.43 10.84 -10.28
N PHE A 169 -15.37 10.05 -10.41
CA PHE A 169 -14.70 9.88 -11.70
C PHE A 169 -15.43 8.89 -12.62
N GLY A 170 -15.10 8.97 -13.90
CA GLY A 170 -15.79 8.21 -14.93
C GLY A 170 -17.26 8.63 -15.09
N ARG A 171 -18.16 7.65 -15.03
CA ARG A 171 -19.61 7.85 -15.12
C ARG A 171 -20.33 7.84 -13.77
N ILE A 172 -19.61 7.80 -12.64
CA ILE A 172 -20.24 7.83 -11.32
C ILE A 172 -21.04 9.10 -11.16
N ALA A 173 -22.34 8.96 -10.82
CA ALA A 173 -23.22 10.09 -10.67
C ALA A 173 -22.85 10.96 -9.47
N GLU A 174 -23.06 12.27 -9.60
CA GLU A 174 -22.74 13.24 -8.53
C GLU A 174 -23.53 12.91 -7.25
N GLY A 175 -22.82 12.96 -6.11
CA GLY A 175 -23.40 12.67 -4.79
C GLY A 175 -23.67 11.18 -4.55
N ARG A 176 -23.21 10.27 -5.38
CA ARG A 176 -23.55 8.85 -5.30
C ARG A 176 -22.56 8.06 -4.45
N LEU A 177 -21.28 8.29 -4.61
CA LEU A 177 -20.21 7.53 -3.95
C LEU A 177 -19.23 8.47 -3.25
N PHE A 178 -18.92 8.15 -2.00
CA PHE A 178 -17.94 8.86 -1.17
C PHE A 178 -16.88 7.90 -0.67
N ARG A 179 -15.73 8.48 -0.25
CA ARG A 179 -14.69 7.75 0.46
C ARG A 179 -14.16 8.58 1.63
N THR A 180 -13.79 7.90 2.75
CA THR A 180 -13.37 8.55 3.99
C THR A 180 -12.40 7.69 4.79
N ALA A 181 -11.85 8.24 5.89
CA ALA A 181 -11.34 7.45 7.01
C ALA A 181 -12.49 6.74 7.74
N SER A 182 -12.20 5.95 8.79
CA SER A 182 -13.24 5.23 9.54
C SER A 182 -14.23 6.19 10.22
N PRO A 183 -15.55 5.96 10.05
CA PRO A 183 -16.57 6.64 10.82
C PRO A 183 -16.84 5.96 12.18
N PHE A 184 -16.27 4.79 12.45
CA PHE A 184 -16.58 3.93 13.59
C PHE A 184 -15.44 3.91 14.63
N ASP A 185 -14.20 3.72 14.16
CA ASP A 185 -13.02 3.68 15.00
C ASP A 185 -12.40 5.08 15.13
N ASP A 186 -12.29 5.57 16.37
CA ASP A 186 -11.71 6.89 16.67
C ASP A 186 -10.21 6.86 17.04
N LEU A 187 -9.52 5.77 16.74
CA LEU A 187 -8.08 5.61 16.98
C LEU A 187 -7.24 6.80 16.46
N ASN A 188 -7.68 7.38 15.36
CA ASN A 188 -7.04 8.53 14.70
C ASN A 188 -7.75 9.87 14.92
N ASN A 189 -8.67 9.96 15.88
CA ASN A 189 -9.47 11.17 16.21
C ASN A 189 -10.33 11.70 15.04
N ARG A 190 -10.71 10.84 14.06
CA ARG A 190 -11.40 11.24 12.83
C ARG A 190 -12.87 10.89 12.79
N ALA A 191 -13.30 9.90 13.58
CA ALA A 191 -14.65 9.33 13.48
C ALA A 191 -15.76 10.38 13.60
N PHE A 192 -15.62 11.36 14.50
CA PHE A 192 -16.60 12.45 14.65
C PHE A 192 -16.75 13.29 13.38
N TYR A 193 -15.64 13.66 12.74
CA TYR A 193 -15.63 14.50 11.53
C TYR A 193 -16.16 13.72 10.32
N VAL A 194 -15.80 12.45 10.22
CA VAL A 194 -16.33 11.54 9.19
C VAL A 194 -17.83 11.40 9.37
N SER A 195 -18.32 11.06 10.57
CA SER A 195 -19.75 10.90 10.87
C SER A 195 -20.55 12.15 10.52
N SER A 196 -20.02 13.34 10.84
CA SER A 196 -20.66 14.62 10.49
C SER A 196 -20.73 14.81 8.97
N PHE A 197 -19.69 14.47 8.23
CA PHE A 197 -19.68 14.50 6.77
C PHE A 197 -20.72 13.54 6.18
N LEU A 198 -20.77 12.29 6.66
CA LEU A 198 -21.75 11.29 6.20
C LEU A 198 -23.19 11.77 6.42
N GLN A 199 -23.46 12.37 7.57
CA GLN A 199 -24.77 12.94 7.88
C GLN A 199 -25.12 14.11 6.94
N GLU A 200 -24.18 15.01 6.69
CA GLU A 200 -24.38 16.14 5.74
C GLU A 200 -24.68 15.65 4.32
N LYS A 201 -23.99 14.60 3.88
CA LYS A 201 -24.20 14.00 2.55
C LYS A 201 -25.38 13.03 2.47
N GLY A 202 -26.02 12.73 3.60
CA GLY A 202 -27.16 11.81 3.66
C GLY A 202 -26.80 10.38 3.26
N VAL A 203 -25.55 9.95 3.58
CA VAL A 203 -25.07 8.60 3.23
C VAL A 203 -25.97 7.55 3.82
N GLY A 204 -26.50 6.66 2.97
CA GLY A 204 -27.45 5.61 3.35
C GLY A 204 -26.82 4.23 3.54
N CYS A 205 -25.61 4.00 3.02
CA CYS A 205 -24.91 2.73 3.19
C CYS A 205 -23.40 2.90 3.25
N VAL A 206 -22.76 2.08 4.07
CA VAL A 206 -21.30 2.06 4.32
C VAL A 206 -20.74 0.72 3.88
N LEU A 207 -19.72 0.72 3.04
CA LEU A 207 -18.84 -0.42 2.80
C LEU A 207 -17.61 -0.29 3.69
N ASP A 208 -17.57 -1.10 4.74
CA ASP A 208 -16.50 -1.13 5.71
C ASP A 208 -15.47 -2.21 5.35
N LEU A 209 -14.25 -1.77 4.99
CA LEU A 209 -13.13 -2.64 4.66
C LEU A 209 -12.18 -2.86 5.86
N ALA A 210 -12.46 -2.24 7.01
CA ALA A 210 -11.59 -2.27 8.19
C ALA A 210 -11.99 -3.34 9.20
N ASP A 211 -13.27 -3.44 9.46
CA ASP A 211 -13.83 -4.12 10.62
C ASP A 211 -14.72 -5.29 10.22
N ASP A 212 -14.81 -6.29 11.06
CA ASP A 212 -15.85 -7.32 11.04
C ASP A 212 -16.96 -6.98 12.03
N GLU A 213 -18.02 -7.77 12.04
CA GLU A 213 -19.17 -7.56 12.91
C GLU A 213 -18.81 -7.58 14.40
N GLU A 214 -17.86 -8.43 14.82
CA GLU A 214 -17.40 -8.50 16.22
C GLU A 214 -16.65 -7.23 16.61
N SER A 215 -15.79 -6.73 15.74
CA SER A 215 -15.06 -5.47 15.91
C SER A 215 -16.03 -4.30 15.99
N LEU A 216 -16.96 -4.16 15.05
CA LEU A 216 -17.98 -3.11 15.05
C LEU A 216 -18.84 -3.12 16.31
N GLN A 217 -19.29 -4.30 16.75
CA GLN A 217 -20.06 -4.44 17.98
C GLN A 217 -19.28 -3.93 19.21
N SER A 218 -17.96 -4.11 19.22
CA SER A 218 -17.09 -3.62 20.32
C SER A 218 -16.95 -2.10 20.35
N LEU A 219 -17.12 -1.44 19.20
CA LEU A 219 -16.98 0.01 19.02
C LEU A 219 -18.26 0.81 19.26
N VAL A 220 -19.44 0.16 19.29
CA VAL A 220 -20.77 0.80 19.29
C VAL A 220 -20.90 1.92 20.33
N ASP A 221 -20.44 1.69 21.58
CA ASP A 221 -20.59 2.68 22.66
C ASP A 221 -19.77 3.96 22.41
N GLY A 222 -18.69 3.87 21.63
CA GLY A 222 -17.81 4.98 21.25
C GLY A 222 -18.19 5.65 19.93
N MET A 223 -19.07 5.05 19.13
CA MET A 223 -19.42 5.59 17.81
C MET A 223 -20.13 6.95 17.92
N PRO A 224 -19.81 7.90 17.01
CA PRO A 224 -20.63 9.11 16.83
C PRO A 224 -22.07 8.77 16.44
N GLU A 225 -23.01 9.67 16.74
CA GLU A 225 -24.45 9.43 16.65
C GLU A 225 -24.91 8.91 15.27
N TYR A 226 -24.48 9.56 14.17
CA TYR A 226 -24.89 9.16 12.83
C TYR A 226 -24.25 7.81 12.40
N SER A 227 -23.01 7.59 12.77
CA SER A 227 -22.32 6.31 12.52
C SER A 227 -23.00 5.16 13.25
N ARG A 228 -23.37 5.37 14.52
CA ARG A 228 -24.12 4.40 15.31
C ARG A 228 -25.48 4.12 14.67
N TRP A 229 -26.19 5.15 14.22
CA TRP A 229 -27.48 4.98 13.53
C TRP A 229 -27.32 4.14 12.25
N LEU A 230 -26.28 4.39 11.44
CA LEU A 230 -25.99 3.58 10.24
C LEU A 230 -25.78 2.10 10.61
N TYR A 231 -24.99 1.84 11.65
CA TYR A 231 -24.74 0.48 12.12
C TYR A 231 -26.03 -0.20 12.64
N GLU A 232 -26.74 0.44 13.58
CA GLU A 232 -27.96 -0.11 14.18
C GLU A 232 -29.11 -0.29 13.18
N SER A 233 -29.12 0.48 12.10
CA SER A 233 -30.11 0.37 11.01
C SER A 233 -29.75 -0.72 9.99
N GLY A 234 -28.66 -1.46 10.17
CA GLY A 234 -28.20 -2.48 9.21
C GLY A 234 -27.72 -1.90 7.87
N CYS A 235 -27.26 -0.66 7.89
CA CYS A 235 -26.77 0.07 6.72
C CYS A 235 -25.25 -0.02 6.56
N VAL A 236 -24.59 -0.95 7.25
CA VAL A 236 -23.17 -1.24 7.13
C VAL A 236 -22.97 -2.60 6.48
N VAL A 237 -22.10 -2.68 5.49
CA VAL A 237 -21.60 -3.91 4.88
C VAL A 237 -20.16 -4.08 5.36
N SER A 238 -19.96 -4.99 6.29
CA SER A 238 -18.66 -5.26 6.92
C SER A 238 -17.94 -6.37 6.16
N CYS A 239 -16.73 -6.06 5.64
CA CYS A 239 -15.95 -6.99 4.84
C CYS A 239 -14.65 -7.43 5.51
N MET A 240 -14.08 -6.61 6.38
CA MET A 240 -12.74 -6.77 6.96
C MET A 240 -11.74 -7.47 6.03
N ILE A 241 -11.12 -6.70 5.17
CA ILE A 241 -10.06 -7.17 4.28
C ILE A 241 -8.68 -6.70 4.77
N ASN A 242 -7.63 -7.44 4.42
CA ASN A 242 -6.27 -6.95 4.56
C ASN A 242 -5.85 -6.11 3.33
N ALA A 243 -4.65 -5.53 3.36
CA ALA A 243 -4.15 -4.72 2.23
C ALA A 243 -3.51 -5.56 1.11
N ASN A 244 -3.57 -6.90 1.18
CA ASN A 244 -3.03 -7.79 0.16
C ASN A 244 -4.01 -7.94 -1.01
N TYR A 245 -3.93 -7.02 -1.97
CA TYR A 245 -4.75 -7.01 -3.19
C TYR A 245 -4.52 -8.21 -4.13
N ARG A 246 -3.54 -9.08 -3.84
CA ARG A 246 -3.31 -10.33 -4.61
C ARG A 246 -3.86 -11.57 -3.90
N SER A 247 -4.57 -11.39 -2.78
CA SER A 247 -5.24 -12.48 -2.08
C SER A 247 -6.65 -12.73 -2.67
N ASP A 248 -6.91 -13.95 -3.12
CA ASP A 248 -8.23 -14.34 -3.63
C ASP A 248 -9.32 -14.11 -2.58
N GLU A 249 -9.05 -14.38 -1.29
CA GLU A 249 -9.98 -14.12 -0.20
C GLU A 249 -10.27 -12.62 -0.05
N THR A 250 -9.23 -11.78 -0.08
CA THR A 250 -9.37 -10.32 -0.01
C THR A 250 -10.21 -9.79 -1.17
N ASN A 251 -9.92 -10.25 -2.39
CA ASN A 251 -10.64 -9.83 -3.59
C ASN A 251 -12.11 -10.29 -3.56
N ALA A 252 -12.37 -11.54 -3.20
CA ALA A 252 -13.73 -12.06 -3.10
C ALA A 252 -14.56 -11.29 -2.06
N LYS A 253 -14.00 -11.03 -0.86
CA LYS A 253 -14.68 -10.23 0.18
C LYS A 253 -14.97 -8.81 -0.30
N MET A 254 -13.99 -8.14 -0.90
CA MET A 254 -14.15 -6.77 -1.41
C MET A 254 -15.25 -6.70 -2.48
N LEU A 255 -15.20 -7.57 -3.47
CA LEU A 255 -16.14 -7.58 -4.59
C LEU A 255 -17.56 -7.95 -4.15
N ASN A 256 -17.72 -8.97 -3.31
CA ASN A 256 -19.03 -9.33 -2.76
C ASN A 256 -19.60 -8.21 -1.88
N GLY A 257 -18.75 -7.52 -1.10
CA GLY A 257 -19.18 -6.37 -0.32
C GLY A 257 -19.66 -5.20 -1.20
N MET A 258 -19.04 -4.96 -2.36
CA MET A 258 -19.49 -3.96 -3.32
C MET A 258 -20.89 -4.30 -3.88
N VAL A 259 -21.13 -5.57 -4.18
CA VAL A 259 -22.47 -6.05 -4.64
C VAL A 259 -23.50 -5.86 -3.53
N GLU A 260 -23.21 -6.32 -2.31
CA GLU A 260 -24.13 -6.17 -1.16
C GLU A 260 -24.41 -4.71 -0.83
N MET A 261 -23.42 -3.83 -0.93
CA MET A 261 -23.58 -2.38 -0.76
C MET A 261 -24.64 -1.84 -1.74
N CYS A 262 -24.60 -2.27 -3.00
CA CYS A 262 -25.57 -1.84 -4.03
C CYS A 262 -26.98 -2.40 -3.88
N GLU A 263 -27.19 -3.38 -3.01
CA GLU A 263 -28.54 -3.86 -2.64
C GLU A 263 -29.21 -2.95 -1.60
N LYS A 264 -28.45 -2.05 -0.96
CA LYS A 264 -28.92 -1.11 0.05
C LYS A 264 -29.14 0.29 -0.57
N PRO A 265 -29.95 1.14 0.06
CA PRO A 265 -30.16 2.50 -0.45
C PRO A 265 -28.90 3.36 -0.30
N GLY A 266 -28.48 4.04 -1.38
CA GLY A 266 -27.43 5.05 -1.35
C GLY A 266 -27.88 6.42 -0.81
N PRO A 267 -27.03 7.44 -0.80
CA PRO A 267 -25.63 7.42 -1.24
C PRO A 267 -24.72 6.48 -0.45
N TYR A 268 -23.59 6.11 -1.05
CA TYR A 268 -22.65 5.12 -0.52
C TYR A 268 -21.36 5.75 -0.03
N VAL A 269 -20.72 5.15 0.97
CA VAL A 269 -19.35 5.47 1.36
C VAL A 269 -18.52 4.19 1.47
N VAL A 270 -17.28 4.27 0.99
CA VAL A 270 -16.26 3.22 1.17
C VAL A 270 -15.19 3.73 2.11
N HIS A 271 -14.84 2.95 3.12
CA HIS A 271 -13.78 3.31 4.04
C HIS A 271 -12.94 2.12 4.50
N CYS A 272 -11.78 2.43 5.07
CA CYS A 272 -11.01 1.58 5.96
C CYS A 272 -10.53 2.44 7.15
N LEU A 273 -9.56 2.02 7.93
CA LEU A 273 -9.10 2.82 9.07
C LEU A 273 -8.68 4.25 8.68
N GLU A 274 -7.82 4.38 7.65
CA GLU A 274 -7.29 5.66 7.17
C GLU A 274 -7.97 6.20 5.91
N GLY A 275 -8.82 5.41 5.26
CA GLY A 275 -9.35 5.76 3.94
C GLY A 275 -8.29 5.81 2.83
N LYS A 276 -7.15 5.15 3.02
CA LYS A 276 -5.96 5.25 2.16
C LYS A 276 -5.81 4.02 1.24
N ASP A 277 -5.21 2.94 1.73
CA ASP A 277 -4.79 1.81 0.89
C ASP A 277 -5.96 0.91 0.47
N ARG A 278 -6.63 0.23 1.41
CA ARG A 278 -7.80 -0.64 1.12
C ARG A 278 -8.92 0.12 0.42
N THR A 279 -9.25 1.30 0.94
CA THR A 279 -10.22 2.21 0.33
C THR A 279 -9.77 2.67 -1.07
N GLY A 280 -8.48 2.97 -1.23
CA GLY A 280 -7.92 3.38 -2.51
C GLY A 280 -8.04 2.30 -3.58
N TYR A 281 -7.77 1.05 -3.24
CA TYR A 281 -7.91 -0.09 -4.15
C TYR A 281 -9.39 -0.36 -4.50
N ALA A 282 -10.28 -0.32 -3.51
CA ALA A 282 -11.71 -0.50 -3.75
C ALA A 282 -12.29 0.61 -4.63
N CYS A 283 -11.96 1.88 -4.37
CA CYS A 283 -12.41 2.99 -5.21
C CYS A 283 -11.83 2.91 -6.62
N ALA A 284 -10.55 2.55 -6.79
CA ALA A 284 -9.96 2.36 -8.11
C ALA A 284 -10.70 1.30 -8.95
N VAL A 285 -11.16 0.22 -8.33
CA VAL A 285 -11.98 -0.81 -8.99
C VAL A 285 -13.37 -0.25 -9.35
N LEU A 286 -14.04 0.46 -8.44
CA LEU A 286 -15.37 1.06 -8.68
C LEU A 286 -15.31 2.16 -9.74
N GLU A 287 -14.30 3.00 -9.71
CA GLU A 287 -14.08 4.07 -10.69
C GLU A 287 -13.78 3.49 -12.08
N ALA A 288 -12.89 2.50 -12.16
CA ALA A 288 -12.52 1.86 -13.42
C ALA A 288 -13.72 1.14 -14.05
N ILE A 289 -14.52 0.38 -13.28
CA ILE A 289 -15.71 -0.29 -13.83
C ILE A 289 -16.78 0.71 -14.26
N CYS A 290 -16.81 1.91 -13.70
CA CYS A 290 -17.64 3.03 -14.14
C CYS A 290 -16.99 3.88 -15.25
N GLY A 291 -15.90 3.43 -15.86
CA GLY A 291 -15.28 4.04 -17.04
C GLY A 291 -14.35 5.21 -16.73
N ALA A 292 -13.83 5.33 -15.51
CA ALA A 292 -12.81 6.32 -15.21
C ALA A 292 -11.50 6.02 -15.97
N SER A 293 -10.85 7.07 -16.45
CA SER A 293 -9.52 6.98 -17.03
C SER A 293 -8.44 6.71 -15.97
N TYR A 294 -7.30 6.18 -16.41
CA TYR A 294 -6.14 6.00 -15.51
C TYR A 294 -5.75 7.29 -14.77
N ALA A 295 -5.78 8.44 -15.47
CA ALA A 295 -5.43 9.72 -14.86
C ALA A 295 -6.39 10.12 -13.74
N GLU A 296 -7.70 9.91 -13.92
CA GLU A 296 -8.72 10.20 -12.90
C GLU A 296 -8.53 9.31 -11.67
N ILE A 297 -8.26 8.01 -11.86
CA ILE A 297 -8.00 7.08 -10.75
C ILE A 297 -6.74 7.48 -9.97
N VAL A 298 -5.67 7.90 -10.68
CA VAL A 298 -4.45 8.42 -10.04
C VAL A 298 -4.75 9.68 -9.24
N ASP A 299 -5.54 10.60 -9.79
CA ASP A 299 -5.89 11.86 -9.13
C ASP A 299 -6.68 11.60 -7.84
N ASP A 300 -7.69 10.71 -7.86
CA ASP A 300 -8.41 10.35 -6.65
C ASP A 300 -7.50 9.67 -5.62
N TYR A 301 -6.73 8.66 -6.03
CA TYR A 301 -5.85 7.95 -5.11
C TYR A 301 -4.86 8.89 -4.41
N MET A 302 -4.20 9.76 -5.19
CA MET A 302 -3.16 10.67 -4.70
C MET A 302 -3.70 11.83 -3.86
N LEU A 303 -4.99 12.16 -3.95
CA LEU A 303 -5.60 13.17 -3.08
C LEU A 303 -5.51 12.77 -1.60
N THR A 304 -5.49 11.47 -1.27
CA THR A 304 -5.22 11.01 0.09
C THR A 304 -3.81 11.41 0.56
N TYR A 305 -2.82 11.29 -0.31
CA TYR A 305 -1.44 11.68 0.01
C TYR A 305 -1.27 13.20 0.07
N GLU A 306 -2.02 13.94 -0.70
CA GLU A 306 -2.10 15.39 -0.56
C GLU A 306 -2.76 15.79 0.77
N ASN A 307 -3.87 15.16 1.15
CA ASN A 307 -4.55 15.42 2.41
C ASN A 307 -3.67 15.16 3.63
N TYR A 308 -3.02 14.01 3.69
CA TYR A 308 -2.26 13.58 4.86
C TYR A 308 -0.84 14.11 4.93
N TYR A 309 -0.15 14.18 3.77
CA TYR A 309 1.30 14.45 3.72
C TYR A 309 1.65 15.68 2.90
N ASN A 310 0.64 16.36 2.32
CA ASN A 310 0.84 17.46 1.38
C ASN A 310 1.71 17.06 0.16
N TYR A 311 1.60 15.81 -0.30
CA TYR A 311 2.31 15.31 -1.47
C TYR A 311 1.42 15.41 -2.72
N ASN A 312 1.86 16.19 -3.69
CA ASN A 312 1.23 16.26 -5.01
C ASN A 312 2.30 16.38 -6.12
N GLN A 313 1.84 16.27 -7.37
CA GLN A 313 2.74 16.28 -8.53
C GLN A 313 3.56 17.58 -8.70
N TYR A 314 3.19 18.68 -8.03
CA TYR A 314 3.85 19.98 -8.16
C TYR A 314 4.92 20.22 -7.09
N ASN A 315 4.64 19.85 -5.84
CA ASN A 315 5.53 20.10 -4.72
C ASN A 315 6.51 18.94 -4.44
N ASN A 316 6.10 17.69 -4.72
CA ASN A 316 6.90 16.49 -4.49
C ASN A 316 6.78 15.46 -5.63
N PRO A 317 7.16 15.82 -6.89
CA PRO A 317 6.94 14.96 -8.05
C PRO A 317 7.66 13.60 -7.95
N THR A 318 8.83 13.54 -7.31
CA THR A 318 9.54 12.28 -7.11
C THR A 318 8.76 11.33 -6.19
N PHE A 319 8.32 11.83 -5.03
CA PHE A 319 7.54 11.01 -4.07
C PHE A 319 6.18 10.64 -4.64
N TYR A 320 5.51 11.59 -5.29
CA TYR A 320 4.26 11.32 -6.02
C TYR A 320 4.41 10.13 -6.97
N ASN A 321 5.41 10.15 -7.84
CA ASN A 321 5.63 9.07 -8.81
C ASN A 321 6.02 7.74 -8.15
N ILE A 322 6.79 7.76 -7.05
CA ILE A 322 7.12 6.56 -6.27
C ILE A 322 5.85 5.92 -5.71
N ILE A 323 4.99 6.71 -5.07
CA ILE A 323 3.75 6.22 -4.46
C ILE A 323 2.81 5.65 -5.53
N VAL A 324 2.59 6.38 -6.63
CA VAL A 324 1.77 5.89 -7.75
C VAL A 324 2.32 4.56 -8.27
N SER A 325 3.61 4.45 -8.52
CA SER A 325 4.22 3.24 -9.09
C SER A 325 4.20 2.05 -8.11
N LEU A 326 4.56 2.27 -6.83
CA LEU A 326 4.76 1.18 -5.87
C LEU A 326 3.46 0.74 -5.17
N ARG A 327 2.40 1.54 -5.23
CA ARG A 327 1.13 1.22 -4.57
C ARG A 327 0.00 1.06 -5.60
N LEU A 328 -0.43 2.14 -6.21
CA LEU A 328 -1.58 2.10 -7.11
C LEU A 328 -1.31 1.27 -8.37
N ASN A 329 -0.20 1.54 -9.07
CA ASN A 329 0.11 0.84 -10.32
C ASN A 329 0.36 -0.65 -10.11
N ASP A 330 1.01 -1.04 -9.00
CA ASP A 330 1.23 -2.46 -8.70
C ASP A 330 -0.11 -3.21 -8.50
N ALA A 331 -1.09 -2.57 -7.84
CA ALA A 331 -2.44 -3.12 -7.69
C ALA A 331 -3.21 -3.13 -9.03
N LEU A 332 -3.21 -2.03 -9.77
CA LEU A 332 -3.90 -1.94 -11.07
C LEU A 332 -3.32 -2.93 -12.08
N MET A 333 -2.00 -3.11 -12.14
CA MET A 333 -1.38 -4.12 -13.00
C MET A 333 -1.87 -5.52 -12.68
N TYR A 334 -1.99 -5.86 -11.40
CA TYR A 334 -2.54 -7.15 -10.97
C TYR A 334 -4.00 -7.30 -11.41
N TYR A 335 -4.86 -6.32 -11.12
CA TYR A 335 -6.27 -6.35 -11.50
C TYR A 335 -6.48 -6.39 -13.01
N CYS A 336 -5.61 -5.74 -13.77
CA CYS A 336 -5.67 -5.73 -15.24
C CYS A 336 -4.96 -6.91 -15.90
N GLY A 337 -4.24 -7.75 -15.13
CA GLY A 337 -3.50 -8.89 -15.67
C GLY A 337 -2.35 -8.49 -16.59
N ILE A 338 -1.66 -7.38 -16.29
CA ILE A 338 -0.50 -6.88 -17.04
C ILE A 338 0.73 -6.76 -16.13
N ASP A 339 1.92 -6.77 -16.72
CA ASP A 339 3.22 -6.71 -16.03
C ASP A 339 4.07 -5.49 -16.42
N ASP A 340 3.52 -4.59 -17.23
CA ASP A 340 4.15 -3.31 -17.62
C ASP A 340 3.23 -2.13 -17.28
N GLU A 341 3.61 -1.32 -16.29
CA GLU A 341 2.84 -0.14 -15.85
C GLU A 341 2.68 0.93 -16.96
N SER A 342 3.57 0.94 -17.96
CA SER A 342 3.47 1.89 -19.08
C SER A 342 2.24 1.67 -19.96
N LEU A 343 1.59 0.52 -19.83
CA LEU A 343 0.36 0.18 -20.54
C LEU A 343 -0.89 0.76 -19.86
N LEU A 344 -0.87 0.98 -18.54
CA LEU A 344 -2.04 1.46 -17.76
C LEU A 344 -2.76 2.66 -18.39
N PRO A 345 -2.07 3.70 -18.90
CA PRO A 345 -2.75 4.83 -19.51
C PRO A 345 -3.43 4.54 -20.86
N THR A 346 -3.20 3.38 -21.45
CA THR A 346 -3.61 3.06 -22.83
C THR A 346 -4.54 1.87 -22.98
N ILE A 347 -4.64 1.02 -21.95
CA ILE A 347 -5.54 -0.13 -21.96
C ILE A 347 -6.97 0.27 -21.66
N ASP A 348 -7.91 -0.58 -22.05
CA ASP A 348 -9.31 -0.50 -21.63
C ASP A 348 -9.40 -0.99 -20.17
N LEU A 349 -9.38 -0.04 -19.22
CA LEU A 349 -9.46 -0.34 -17.79
C LEU A 349 -10.82 -0.94 -17.42
N GLU A 350 -11.92 -0.43 -17.98
CA GLU A 350 -13.27 -0.93 -17.70
C GLU A 350 -13.39 -2.41 -18.10
N ALA A 351 -12.97 -2.75 -19.31
CA ALA A 351 -12.97 -4.15 -19.76
C ALA A 351 -12.03 -5.05 -18.94
N SER A 352 -10.88 -4.53 -18.54
CA SER A 352 -9.91 -5.27 -17.71
C SER A 352 -10.44 -5.54 -16.31
N ILE A 353 -11.05 -4.55 -15.67
CA ILE A 353 -11.66 -4.70 -14.34
C ILE A 353 -12.91 -5.58 -14.41
N ARG A 354 -13.73 -5.47 -15.44
CA ARG A 354 -14.88 -6.39 -15.64
C ARG A 354 -14.40 -7.84 -15.69
N ARG A 355 -13.34 -8.13 -16.45
CA ARG A 355 -12.74 -9.47 -16.49
C ARG A 355 -12.25 -9.91 -15.11
N PHE A 356 -11.52 -9.04 -14.38
CA PHE A 356 -11.07 -9.33 -13.02
C PHE A 356 -12.23 -9.67 -12.08
N MET A 357 -13.33 -8.92 -12.12
CA MET A 357 -14.52 -9.19 -11.31
C MET A 357 -15.15 -10.55 -11.63
N LEU A 358 -15.27 -10.89 -12.92
CA LEU A 358 -15.78 -12.19 -13.37
C LEU A 358 -14.88 -13.35 -12.92
N GLU A 359 -13.56 -13.21 -13.07
CA GLU A 359 -12.56 -14.21 -12.66
C GLU A 359 -12.57 -14.41 -11.13
N ASN A 360 -12.99 -13.42 -10.35
CA ASN A 360 -13.13 -13.48 -8.89
C ASN A 360 -14.56 -13.77 -8.41
N GLY A 361 -15.42 -14.26 -9.30
CA GLY A 361 -16.69 -14.91 -8.94
C GLY A 361 -17.95 -14.07 -9.09
N LEU A 362 -17.89 -12.81 -9.49
CA LEU A 362 -19.07 -12.03 -9.82
C LEU A 362 -19.65 -12.49 -11.16
N THR A 363 -20.97 -12.30 -11.30
CA THR A 363 -21.70 -12.48 -12.56
C THR A 363 -21.79 -11.18 -13.35
N GLU A 364 -22.02 -11.27 -14.66
CA GLU A 364 -22.30 -10.09 -15.50
C GLU A 364 -23.45 -9.24 -14.95
N ALA A 365 -24.51 -9.89 -14.45
CA ALA A 365 -25.68 -9.18 -13.92
C ALA A 365 -25.36 -8.37 -12.65
N GLU A 366 -24.49 -8.88 -11.77
CA GLU A 366 -24.06 -8.16 -10.57
C GLU A 366 -23.17 -6.95 -10.94
N ILE A 367 -22.28 -7.12 -11.93
CA ILE A 367 -21.44 -6.03 -12.42
C ILE A 367 -22.29 -4.94 -13.09
N ASP A 368 -23.25 -5.33 -13.92
CA ASP A 368 -24.17 -4.39 -14.58
C ASP A 368 -25.05 -3.65 -13.56
N GLN A 369 -25.51 -4.34 -12.50
CA GLN A 369 -26.23 -3.74 -11.39
C GLN A 369 -25.38 -2.71 -10.65
N LEU A 370 -24.12 -3.03 -10.39
CA LEU A 370 -23.18 -2.15 -9.72
C LEU A 370 -22.94 -0.87 -10.54
N GLN A 371 -22.73 -1.00 -11.86
CA GLN A 371 -22.63 0.15 -12.77
C GLN A 371 -23.92 0.97 -12.80
N HIS A 372 -25.08 0.33 -12.91
CA HIS A 372 -26.39 1.00 -12.92
C HIS A 372 -26.60 1.83 -11.64
N VAL A 373 -26.35 1.22 -10.48
CA VAL A 373 -26.57 1.87 -9.18
C VAL A 373 -25.62 3.07 -8.97
N LEU A 374 -24.40 2.98 -9.45
CA LEU A 374 -23.41 4.05 -9.26
C LEU A 374 -23.49 5.16 -10.34
N CYS A 375 -23.92 4.82 -11.56
CA CYS A 375 -23.87 5.76 -12.69
C CYS A 375 -25.22 6.44 -13.00
N ASP A 376 -26.34 5.89 -12.54
CA ASP A 376 -27.70 6.40 -12.77
C ASP A 376 -28.31 7.02 -11.49
#